data_abee8009fcb2668e70bae423a6fb5883
#
_entry.id   abee8009fcb2668e70bae423a6fb5883
#
_cell.length_a   1.000
_cell.length_b   1.000
_cell.length_c   1.000
_cell.angle_alpha   90.00
_cell.angle_beta   90.00
_cell.angle_gamma   90.00
#
_symmetry.space_group_name_H-M   'P 1'
#
loop_
_entity.id
_entity.type
_entity.pdbx_description
1 polymer ?
#
loop_
_entity_poly.entity_id
_entity_poly.type
_entity_poly.pdbx_seq_one_letter_code
_entity_poly.pdbx_strand_id
1 'polypeptide(L)'
;VYNAWWFEALMLLLMVNFMGNIKKYNLLSREKLSVLILHLSFIFILLGAFVTRYIGDEGVMPIREDNISNSYLSEKTYLTVFIDGENEGVTERKTLKSQLLLSEHVNNDFTINENFYNKNFSISFDDFRENVTEGLVLDPSGERYIKLVEAVDGNRREHYIKEGQISSIQNILFSFNSYQKGAINITSEAGEYFIESPFDAQFTIMSTQQNGNLPKDVKQPLELRSLYQIPGFQFVFPEPALRGVFEIVDAEVTDREIEDALYLNLNY
;
A
#
# COMPACT_ATOMS: atom_id res chain seq x y z
N VAL A 1 7.12 2.08 -17.33
CA VAL A 1 7.57 2.35 -18.72
C VAL A 1 8.43 1.20 -19.26
N TYR A 2 9.37 0.66 -18.47
CA TYR A 2 10.28 -0.40 -18.93
C TYR A 2 9.59 -1.73 -19.24
N ASN A 3 8.43 -1.99 -18.63
CA ASN A 3 7.65 -3.22 -18.82
C ASN A 3 6.54 -3.08 -19.87
N ALA A 4 6.45 -1.94 -20.55
CA ALA A 4 5.41 -1.69 -21.54
C ALA A 4 5.77 -2.40 -22.88
N TRP A 5 4.81 -3.09 -23.49
CA TRP A 5 4.98 -3.82 -24.74
C TRP A 5 5.47 -2.95 -25.90
N TRP A 6 5.06 -1.66 -25.94
CA TRP A 6 5.50 -0.72 -26.98
C TRP A 6 6.99 -0.38 -26.86
N PHE A 7 7.54 -0.36 -25.61
CA PHE A 7 8.96 -0.15 -25.40
C PHE A 7 9.78 -1.33 -25.91
N GLU A 8 9.31 -2.53 -25.69
CA GLU A 8 9.93 -3.77 -26.24
C GLU A 8 9.92 -3.78 -27.76
N ALA A 9 8.77 -3.42 -28.36
CA ALA A 9 8.65 -3.30 -29.80
C ALA A 9 9.63 -2.28 -30.39
N LEU A 10 9.83 -1.13 -29.70
CA LEU A 10 10.81 -0.10 -30.07
C LEU A 10 12.25 -0.66 -30.03
N MET A 11 12.63 -1.37 -28.99
CA MET A 11 13.95 -1.98 -28.85
C MET A 11 14.21 -3.03 -29.96
N LEU A 12 13.20 -3.81 -30.28
CA LEU A 12 13.27 -4.79 -31.37
C LEU A 12 13.42 -4.10 -32.74
N LEU A 13 12.64 -3.05 -33.00
CA LEU A 13 12.76 -2.25 -34.23
C LEU A 13 14.15 -1.59 -34.34
N LEU A 14 14.70 -1.12 -33.23
CA LEU A 14 16.03 -0.55 -33.20
C LEU A 14 17.10 -1.59 -33.56
N MET A 15 16.99 -2.82 -33.01
CA MET A 15 17.88 -3.93 -33.34
C MET A 15 17.81 -4.26 -34.84
N VAL A 16 16.60 -4.40 -35.40
CA VAL A 16 16.40 -4.64 -36.84
C VAL A 16 17.02 -3.53 -37.69
N ASN A 17 16.88 -2.27 -37.25
CA ASN A 17 17.48 -1.12 -37.93
C ASN A 17 19.01 -1.21 -37.94
N PHE A 18 19.67 -1.53 -36.82
CA PHE A 18 21.12 -1.72 -36.77
C PHE A 18 21.57 -2.84 -37.69
N MET A 19 20.88 -3.97 -37.68
CA MET A 19 21.17 -5.11 -38.59
C MET A 19 21.00 -4.72 -40.07
N GLY A 20 19.90 -4.01 -40.38
CA GLY A 20 19.63 -3.51 -41.73
C GLY A 20 20.70 -2.52 -42.23
N ASN A 21 21.20 -1.64 -41.37
CA ASN A 21 22.25 -0.69 -41.69
C ASN A 21 23.59 -1.34 -41.96
N ILE A 22 23.95 -2.42 -41.26
CA ILE A 22 25.16 -3.21 -41.55
C ILE A 22 25.13 -3.67 -43.01
N LYS A 23 24.00 -4.20 -43.48
CA LYS A 23 23.85 -4.67 -44.86
C LYS A 23 23.75 -3.52 -45.85
N LYS A 24 22.90 -2.50 -45.58
CA LYS A 24 22.64 -1.37 -46.48
C LYS A 24 23.90 -0.56 -46.81
N TYR A 25 24.74 -0.30 -45.81
CA TYR A 25 25.93 0.53 -45.96
C TYR A 25 27.21 -0.30 -46.16
N ASN A 26 27.09 -1.61 -46.37
CA ASN A 26 28.19 -2.54 -46.59
C ASN A 26 29.31 -2.39 -45.54
N LEU A 27 28.92 -2.41 -44.25
CA LEU A 27 29.84 -2.16 -43.14
C LEU A 27 30.84 -3.29 -42.90
N LEU A 28 30.66 -4.44 -43.53
CA LEU A 28 31.59 -5.58 -43.46
C LEU A 28 32.91 -5.35 -44.22
N SER A 29 33.05 -4.20 -44.89
CA SER A 29 34.34 -3.84 -45.57
C SER A 29 35.38 -3.42 -44.52
N ARG A 30 36.68 -3.73 -44.83
CA ARG A 30 37.78 -3.43 -43.92
C ARG A 30 37.93 -1.91 -43.61
N GLU A 31 37.54 -1.06 -44.55
CA GLU A 31 37.59 0.43 -44.39
C GLU A 31 36.56 0.95 -43.39
N LYS A 32 35.50 0.19 -43.14
CA LYS A 32 34.38 0.57 -42.25
C LYS A 32 34.32 -0.22 -40.94
N LEU A 33 35.39 -0.89 -40.58
CA LEU A 33 35.44 -1.80 -39.42
C LEU A 33 35.04 -1.09 -38.09
N SER A 34 35.47 0.16 -37.91
CA SER A 34 35.14 0.92 -36.71
C SER A 34 33.63 1.15 -36.57
N VAL A 35 32.96 1.46 -37.70
CA VAL A 35 31.50 1.67 -37.72
C VAL A 35 30.77 0.35 -37.53
N LEU A 36 31.29 -0.74 -38.08
CA LEU A 36 30.75 -2.09 -37.86
C LEU A 36 30.80 -2.47 -36.38
N ILE A 37 31.94 -2.25 -35.72
CA ILE A 37 32.12 -2.57 -34.29
C ILE A 37 31.10 -1.75 -33.45
N LEU A 38 30.88 -0.48 -33.78
CA LEU A 38 29.88 0.36 -33.10
C LEU A 38 28.47 -0.25 -33.24
N HIS A 39 28.05 -0.67 -34.44
CA HIS A 39 26.73 -1.27 -34.66
C HIS A 39 26.59 -2.59 -33.91
N LEU A 40 27.63 -3.46 -33.95
CA LEU A 40 27.64 -4.70 -33.22
C LEU A 40 27.57 -4.48 -31.69
N SER A 41 28.24 -3.47 -31.15
CA SER A 41 28.21 -3.15 -29.75
C SER A 41 26.77 -2.84 -29.29
N PHE A 42 26.03 -2.02 -30.06
CA PHE A 42 24.63 -1.75 -29.74
C PHE A 42 23.74 -3.01 -29.84
N ILE A 43 23.94 -3.84 -30.82
CA ILE A 43 23.22 -5.13 -30.94
C ILE A 43 23.52 -6.01 -29.73
N PHE A 44 24.77 -6.11 -29.28
CA PHE A 44 25.11 -6.90 -28.09
C PHE A 44 24.54 -6.32 -26.82
N ILE A 45 24.48 -4.99 -26.67
CA ILE A 45 23.81 -4.33 -25.52
C ILE A 45 22.32 -4.69 -25.51
N LEU A 46 21.64 -4.61 -26.64
CA LEU A 46 20.22 -4.96 -26.75
C LEU A 46 19.96 -6.45 -26.46
N LEU A 47 20.84 -7.34 -26.94
CA LEU A 47 20.77 -8.77 -26.62
C LEU A 47 21.02 -9.02 -25.13
N GLY A 48 22.00 -8.35 -24.54
CA GLY A 48 22.25 -8.41 -23.09
C GLY A 48 21.05 -7.98 -22.28
N ALA A 49 20.43 -6.85 -22.62
CA ALA A 49 19.22 -6.38 -21.99
C ALA A 49 18.06 -7.39 -22.11
N PHE A 50 17.92 -8.04 -23.26
CA PHE A 50 16.92 -9.11 -23.43
C PHE A 50 17.21 -10.32 -22.51
N VAL A 51 18.47 -10.76 -22.42
CA VAL A 51 18.86 -11.87 -21.53
C VAL A 51 18.59 -11.53 -20.07
N THR A 52 19.02 -10.36 -19.61
CA THR A 52 18.78 -9.90 -18.23
C THR A 52 17.30 -9.86 -17.91
N ARG A 53 16.49 -9.37 -18.83
CA ARG A 53 15.06 -9.20 -18.61
C ARG A 53 14.28 -10.52 -18.56
N TYR A 54 14.56 -11.46 -19.46
CA TYR A 54 13.75 -12.67 -19.63
C TYR A 54 14.37 -13.93 -19.02
N ILE A 55 15.68 -13.94 -18.80
CA ILE A 55 16.41 -15.12 -18.32
C ILE A 55 17.05 -14.85 -16.96
N GLY A 56 17.43 -13.59 -16.69
CA GLY A 56 18.07 -13.21 -15.44
C GLY A 56 17.11 -13.23 -14.26
N ASP A 57 17.63 -13.64 -13.09
CA ASP A 57 16.98 -13.47 -11.81
C ASP A 57 17.81 -12.47 -10.99
N GLU A 58 17.15 -11.40 -10.56
CA GLU A 58 17.74 -10.31 -9.78
C GLU A 58 17.17 -10.29 -8.36
N GLY A 59 17.98 -9.89 -7.40
CA GLY A 59 17.53 -9.77 -6.02
C GLY A 59 18.63 -9.33 -5.08
N VAL A 60 18.26 -9.05 -3.84
CA VAL A 60 19.17 -8.61 -2.77
C VAL A 60 19.41 -9.76 -1.80
N MET A 61 20.69 -10.07 -1.52
CA MET A 61 21.08 -11.06 -0.52
C MET A 61 21.70 -10.36 0.70
N PRO A 62 20.92 -10.08 1.75
CA PRO A 62 21.44 -9.51 2.97
C PRO A 62 22.20 -10.58 3.75
N ILE A 63 23.51 -10.44 3.89
CA ILE A 63 24.35 -11.32 4.71
C ILE A 63 24.86 -10.53 5.90
N ARG A 64 24.55 -10.99 7.13
CA ARG A 64 25.10 -10.41 8.36
C ARG A 64 26.54 -10.89 8.55
N GLU A 65 27.34 -10.10 9.25
CA GLU A 65 28.70 -10.52 9.64
C GLU A 65 28.68 -11.88 10.33
N ASP A 66 29.65 -12.72 10.00
CA ASP A 66 29.82 -14.10 10.51
C ASP A 66 28.67 -15.08 10.16
N ASN A 67 27.79 -14.72 9.23
CA ASN A 67 26.70 -15.58 8.76
C ASN A 67 26.86 -15.96 7.29
N ILE A 68 26.15 -17.04 6.92
CA ILE A 68 26.05 -17.54 5.55
C ILE A 68 24.58 -17.49 5.13
N SER A 69 24.29 -17.03 3.93
CA SER A 69 22.96 -17.09 3.31
C SER A 69 23.01 -17.88 2.00
N ASN A 70 22.03 -18.71 1.77
CA ASN A 70 21.81 -19.42 0.49
C ASN A 70 20.50 -18.99 -0.19
N SER A 71 19.90 -17.92 0.29
CA SER A 71 18.66 -17.35 -0.24
C SER A 71 18.81 -15.85 -0.45
N TYR A 72 18.08 -15.32 -1.41
CA TYR A 72 18.02 -13.90 -1.70
C TYR A 72 16.56 -13.44 -1.80
N LEU A 73 16.34 -12.16 -1.56
CA LEU A 73 15.06 -11.50 -1.78
C LEU A 73 14.96 -11.13 -3.25
N SER A 74 14.04 -11.75 -3.96
CA SER A 74 13.77 -11.47 -5.38
C SER A 74 13.10 -10.11 -5.52
N GLU A 75 13.44 -9.35 -6.56
CA GLU A 75 12.72 -8.14 -6.97
C GLU A 75 11.40 -8.45 -7.69
N LYS A 76 11.18 -9.72 -8.04
CA LYS A 76 9.97 -10.17 -8.70
C LYS A 76 8.82 -10.31 -7.69
N THR A 77 7.65 -9.83 -8.04
CA THR A 77 6.43 -10.02 -7.25
C THR A 77 5.84 -11.41 -7.50
N TYR A 78 5.42 -12.09 -6.44
CA TYR A 78 4.81 -13.42 -6.53
C TYR A 78 3.47 -13.43 -5.80
N LEU A 79 2.46 -13.99 -6.47
CA LEU A 79 1.23 -14.42 -5.82
C LEU A 79 1.45 -15.84 -5.27
N THR A 80 1.35 -16.00 -3.96
CA THR A 80 1.39 -17.31 -3.32
C THR A 80 0.01 -17.61 -2.74
N VAL A 81 -0.60 -18.70 -3.21
CA VAL A 81 -1.93 -19.14 -2.78
C VAL A 81 -1.79 -20.43 -2.00
N PHE A 82 -2.37 -20.47 -0.81
CA PHE A 82 -2.45 -21.67 0.02
C PHE A 82 -3.89 -22.19 -0.03
N ILE A 83 -4.05 -23.44 -0.42
CA ILE A 83 -5.34 -24.13 -0.43
C ILE A 83 -5.26 -25.25 0.62
N ASP A 84 -6.01 -25.10 1.70
CA ASP A 84 -6.08 -26.10 2.77
C ASP A 84 -7.33 -26.95 2.58
N GLY A 85 -7.18 -28.25 2.65
CA GLY A 85 -8.25 -29.22 2.60
C GLY A 85 -8.09 -30.30 3.66
N GLU A 86 -9.21 -30.90 4.06
CA GLU A 86 -9.22 -32.01 4.98
C GLU A 86 -9.79 -33.25 4.27
N ASN A 87 -9.07 -34.34 4.36
CA ASN A 87 -9.53 -35.65 3.89
C ASN A 87 -9.21 -36.72 4.93
N GLU A 88 -10.23 -37.47 5.36
CA GLU A 88 -10.11 -38.51 6.37
C GLU A 88 -9.42 -38.10 7.69
N GLY A 89 -9.61 -36.82 8.09
CA GLY A 89 -9.00 -36.26 9.31
C GLY A 89 -7.52 -35.81 9.15
N VAL A 90 -7.00 -35.83 7.94
CA VAL A 90 -5.66 -35.31 7.63
C VAL A 90 -5.82 -33.99 6.89
N THR A 91 -5.22 -32.92 7.46
CA THR A 91 -5.15 -31.63 6.79
C THR A 91 -4.00 -31.62 5.78
N GLU A 92 -4.32 -31.32 4.55
CA GLU A 92 -3.34 -31.23 3.46
C GLU A 92 -3.35 -29.78 2.90
N ARG A 93 -2.17 -29.26 2.61
CA ARG A 93 -1.99 -27.94 2.02
C ARG A 93 -1.37 -28.02 0.64
N LYS A 94 -2.07 -27.48 -0.34
CA LYS A 94 -1.52 -27.22 -1.67
C LYS A 94 -1.03 -25.77 -1.75
N THR A 95 0.21 -25.57 -2.18
CA THR A 95 0.78 -24.24 -2.38
C THR A 95 0.97 -23.98 -3.85
N LEU A 96 0.40 -22.90 -4.35
CA LEU A 96 0.58 -22.40 -5.72
C LEU A 96 1.41 -21.14 -5.64
N LYS A 97 2.39 -21.00 -6.54
CA LYS A 97 3.21 -19.82 -6.64
C LYS A 97 3.29 -19.38 -8.10
N SER A 98 2.83 -18.17 -8.40
CA SER A 98 2.88 -17.57 -9.72
C SER A 98 3.61 -16.23 -9.66
N GLN A 99 4.54 -16.03 -10.58
CA GLN A 99 5.19 -14.74 -10.74
C GLN A 99 4.21 -13.79 -11.42
N LEU A 100 4.07 -12.58 -10.88
CA LEU A 100 3.25 -11.52 -11.44
C LEU A 100 4.13 -10.37 -11.91
N LEU A 101 3.73 -9.73 -12.98
CA LEU A 101 4.30 -8.49 -13.46
C LEU A 101 3.20 -7.43 -13.38
N LEU A 102 3.10 -6.78 -12.23
CA LEU A 102 2.04 -5.82 -11.95
C LEU A 102 2.50 -4.41 -12.27
N SER A 103 1.71 -3.69 -13.06
CA SER A 103 1.87 -2.26 -13.33
C SER A 103 0.61 -1.75 -14.03
N GLU A 104 0.19 -0.53 -13.77
CA GLU A 104 -0.92 0.13 -14.49
C GLU A 104 -0.68 0.23 -16.01
N HIS A 105 0.57 0.13 -16.46
CA HIS A 105 0.96 0.29 -17.86
C HIS A 105 1.19 -1.03 -18.60
N VAL A 106 0.94 -2.16 -17.94
CA VAL A 106 1.12 -3.52 -18.49
C VAL A 106 -0.22 -4.24 -18.48
N ASN A 107 -0.43 -5.16 -19.42
CA ASN A 107 -1.56 -6.08 -19.33
C ASN A 107 -1.27 -7.10 -18.22
N ASN A 108 -1.98 -6.95 -17.10
CA ASN A 108 -1.86 -7.80 -15.91
C ASN A 108 -2.75 -9.04 -15.97
N ASP A 109 -3.44 -9.28 -17.09
CA ASP A 109 -4.42 -10.37 -17.22
C ASP A 109 -3.77 -11.75 -16.99
N PHE A 110 -4.29 -12.47 -16.00
CA PHE A 110 -3.90 -13.84 -15.71
C PHE A 110 -5.06 -14.64 -15.10
N THR A 111 -5.02 -15.95 -15.28
CA THR A 111 -5.95 -16.88 -14.67
C THR A 111 -5.20 -18.14 -14.21
N ILE A 112 -5.34 -18.47 -12.94
CA ILE A 112 -4.79 -19.68 -12.32
C ILE A 112 -5.95 -20.64 -12.11
N ASN A 113 -5.96 -21.77 -12.78
CA ASN A 113 -6.96 -22.82 -12.62
C ASN A 113 -6.32 -24.03 -11.95
N GLU A 114 -6.93 -24.49 -10.87
CA GLU A 114 -6.43 -25.61 -10.09
C GLU A 114 -7.56 -26.55 -9.63
N ASN A 115 -7.21 -27.82 -9.45
CA ASN A 115 -8.11 -28.80 -8.86
C ASN A 115 -7.49 -29.35 -7.56
N PHE A 116 -8.30 -29.34 -6.51
CA PHE A 116 -7.92 -29.90 -5.22
C PHE A 116 -9.11 -30.59 -4.59
N TYR A 117 -8.98 -31.86 -4.25
CA TYR A 117 -10.06 -32.73 -3.75
C TYR A 117 -11.34 -32.70 -4.61
N ASN A 118 -11.18 -32.84 -5.93
CA ASN A 118 -12.28 -32.81 -6.91
C ASN A 118 -13.10 -31.49 -6.93
N LYS A 119 -12.58 -30.44 -6.31
CA LYS A 119 -13.11 -29.07 -6.44
C LYS A 119 -12.21 -28.27 -7.35
N ASN A 120 -12.80 -27.54 -8.28
CA ASN A 120 -12.08 -26.65 -9.15
C ASN A 120 -12.02 -25.28 -8.51
N PHE A 121 -10.84 -24.69 -8.49
CA PHE A 121 -10.60 -23.31 -8.06
C PHE A 121 -10.09 -22.51 -9.27
N SER A 122 -10.59 -21.31 -9.40
CA SER A 122 -10.12 -20.37 -10.40
C SER A 122 -9.85 -19.01 -9.73
N ILE A 123 -8.64 -18.51 -9.90
CA ILE A 123 -8.24 -17.18 -9.46
C ILE A 123 -7.89 -16.39 -10.71
N SER A 124 -8.62 -15.32 -10.96
CA SER A 124 -8.35 -14.44 -12.10
C SER A 124 -8.09 -13.01 -11.65
N PHE A 125 -7.29 -12.31 -12.43
CA PHE A 125 -7.07 -10.88 -12.28
C PHE A 125 -8.40 -10.14 -12.45
N ASP A 126 -8.60 -9.12 -11.63
CA ASP A 126 -9.72 -8.18 -11.72
C ASP A 126 -9.20 -6.77 -12.02
N ASP A 127 -8.43 -6.20 -11.08
CA ASP A 127 -7.88 -4.86 -11.21
C ASP A 127 -6.54 -4.73 -10.49
N PHE A 128 -5.75 -3.72 -10.85
CA PHE A 128 -4.52 -3.36 -10.16
C PHE A 128 -4.38 -1.83 -10.13
N ARG A 129 -4.21 -1.29 -8.94
CA ARG A 129 -4.06 0.14 -8.70
C ARG A 129 -2.77 0.40 -7.96
N GLU A 130 -1.93 1.27 -8.52
CA GLU A 130 -0.69 1.73 -7.90
C GLU A 130 -0.95 2.93 -6.99
N ASN A 131 -0.14 3.09 -5.96
CA ASN A 131 -0.14 4.26 -5.07
C ASN A 131 -1.52 4.56 -4.46
N VAL A 132 -2.10 3.58 -3.82
CA VAL A 132 -3.38 3.71 -3.13
C VAL A 132 -3.20 3.70 -1.62
N THR A 133 -4.20 4.17 -0.91
CA THR A 133 -4.31 4.10 0.54
C THR A 133 -5.74 3.79 0.96
N GLU A 134 -5.93 3.34 2.20
CA GLU A 134 -7.27 3.22 2.76
C GLU A 134 -7.75 4.59 3.24
N GLY A 135 -8.83 5.10 2.67
CA GLY A 135 -9.41 6.40 2.98
C GLY A 135 -10.90 6.36 3.30
N LEU A 136 -11.38 7.31 4.11
CA LEU A 136 -12.80 7.45 4.41
C LEU A 136 -13.50 8.21 3.28
N VAL A 137 -14.30 7.50 2.50
CA VAL A 137 -15.20 8.08 1.48
C VAL A 137 -16.52 8.45 2.13
N LEU A 138 -16.96 9.70 1.95
CA LEU A 138 -18.20 10.20 2.54
C LEU A 138 -19.41 9.50 1.94
N ASP A 139 -20.19 8.84 2.79
CA ASP A 139 -21.46 8.19 2.44
C ASP A 139 -22.48 8.44 3.55
N PRO A 140 -23.62 9.09 3.27
CA PRO A 140 -24.67 9.36 4.26
C PRO A 140 -25.25 8.08 4.89
N SER A 141 -25.20 6.95 4.20
CA SER A 141 -25.64 5.63 4.68
C SER A 141 -24.56 4.86 5.43
N GLY A 142 -23.30 5.34 5.35
CA GLY A 142 -22.15 4.72 5.98
C GLY A 142 -22.12 4.85 7.49
N GLU A 143 -21.14 4.20 8.08
CA GLU A 143 -20.88 4.25 9.51
C GLU A 143 -20.42 5.67 9.94
N ARG A 144 -20.54 5.96 11.22
CA ARG A 144 -20.16 7.26 11.76
C ARG A 144 -18.81 7.19 12.44
N TYR A 145 -17.92 8.12 12.07
CA TYR A 145 -16.54 8.19 12.57
C TYR A 145 -16.24 9.60 13.08
N ILE A 146 -15.49 9.69 14.16
CA ILE A 146 -14.86 10.95 14.57
C ILE A 146 -13.37 10.88 14.25
N LYS A 147 -12.89 11.92 13.55
CA LYS A 147 -11.49 12.03 13.14
C LYS A 147 -10.66 12.59 14.29
N LEU A 148 -9.56 11.92 14.59
CA LEU A 148 -8.53 12.38 15.51
C LEU A 148 -7.21 12.55 14.73
N VAL A 149 -6.56 13.66 14.93
CA VAL A 149 -5.24 13.94 14.35
C VAL A 149 -4.22 14.04 15.48
N GLU A 150 -3.22 13.18 15.44
CA GLU A 150 -2.08 13.27 16.35
C GLU A 150 -0.91 14.02 15.70
N ALA A 151 -0.15 14.75 16.53
CA ALA A 151 1.11 15.36 16.14
C ALA A 151 2.23 14.75 16.98
N VAL A 152 3.05 13.91 16.38
CA VAL A 152 4.19 13.25 17.02
C VAL A 152 5.44 13.50 16.18
N ASP A 153 6.50 13.99 16.81
CA ASP A 153 7.80 14.23 16.17
C ASP A 153 7.74 15.06 14.88
N GLY A 154 6.85 16.05 14.84
CA GLY A 154 6.62 16.88 13.65
C GLY A 154 5.82 16.20 12.54
N ASN A 155 5.28 15.03 12.81
CA ASN A 155 4.50 14.23 11.89
C ASN A 155 3.03 14.25 12.30
N ARG A 156 2.15 14.41 11.31
CA ARG A 156 0.69 14.34 11.47
C ARG A 156 0.22 12.95 11.09
N ARG A 157 -0.56 12.30 11.97
CA ARG A 157 -1.27 11.04 11.67
C ARG A 157 -2.74 11.21 11.91
N GLU A 158 -3.53 10.66 11.02
CA GLU A 158 -4.98 10.70 11.08
C GLU A 158 -5.52 9.34 11.54
N HIS A 159 -6.45 9.38 12.48
CA HIS A 159 -7.16 8.21 12.99
C HIS A 159 -8.66 8.44 12.94
N TYR A 160 -9.41 7.42 12.65
CA TYR A 160 -10.85 7.45 12.61
C TYR A 160 -11.40 6.49 13.66
N ILE A 161 -12.13 7.04 14.63
CA ILE A 161 -12.73 6.28 15.72
C ILE A 161 -14.20 6.04 15.36
N LYS A 162 -14.54 4.77 15.12
CA LYS A 162 -15.90 4.36 14.75
C LYS A 162 -16.85 4.52 15.94
N GLU A 163 -18.07 5.00 15.70
CA GLU A 163 -19.13 5.08 16.69
C GLU A 163 -19.45 3.70 17.29
N GLY A 164 -19.53 3.64 18.61
CA GLY A 164 -19.77 2.39 19.35
C GLY A 164 -18.54 1.50 19.55
N GLN A 165 -17.36 1.91 19.06
CA GLN A 165 -16.11 1.15 19.21
C GLN A 165 -15.08 1.85 20.09
N ILE A 166 -14.09 1.07 20.50
CA ILE A 166 -12.92 1.53 21.26
C ILE A 166 -11.70 1.35 20.36
N SER A 167 -10.90 2.41 20.23
CA SER A 167 -9.66 2.40 19.45
C SER A 167 -8.47 2.67 20.37
N SER A 168 -7.36 1.96 20.16
CA SER A 168 -6.10 2.23 20.87
C SER A 168 -5.16 3.01 19.96
N ILE A 169 -4.83 4.23 20.36
CA ILE A 169 -3.91 5.12 19.66
C ILE A 169 -2.78 5.45 20.63
N GLN A 170 -1.54 5.13 20.28
CA GLN A 170 -0.36 5.33 21.14
C GLN A 170 -0.56 4.78 22.58
N ASN A 171 -1.15 3.59 22.70
CA ASN A 171 -1.50 2.94 23.98
C ASN A 171 -2.52 3.70 24.85
N ILE A 172 -3.19 4.71 24.29
CA ILE A 172 -4.30 5.42 24.93
C ILE A 172 -5.60 4.94 24.29
N LEU A 173 -6.56 4.58 25.11
CA LEU A 173 -7.88 4.15 24.65
C LEU A 173 -8.76 5.39 24.37
N PHE A 174 -9.40 5.36 23.22
CA PHE A 174 -10.42 6.34 22.81
C PHE A 174 -11.72 5.61 22.52
N SER A 175 -12.82 6.22 22.88
CA SER A 175 -14.15 5.71 22.54
C SER A 175 -15.03 6.81 21.95
N PHE A 176 -15.91 6.45 21.03
CA PHE A 176 -16.91 7.36 20.49
C PHE A 176 -18.32 6.79 20.67
N ASN A 177 -19.17 7.52 21.42
CA ASN A 177 -20.52 7.09 21.82
C ASN A 177 -20.59 5.69 22.45
N SER A 178 -19.50 5.29 23.12
CA SER A 178 -19.36 4.03 23.86
C SER A 178 -18.51 4.31 25.09
N TYR A 179 -19.12 4.35 26.26
CA TYR A 179 -18.36 4.66 27.49
C TYR A 179 -17.44 3.49 27.87
N GLN A 180 -16.16 3.79 28.03
CA GLN A 180 -15.16 2.87 28.52
C GLN A 180 -14.36 3.48 29.66
N LYS A 181 -14.35 2.82 30.82
CA LYS A 181 -13.54 3.27 31.96
C LYS A 181 -12.05 3.25 31.59
N GLY A 182 -11.35 4.36 31.84
CA GLY A 182 -9.93 4.48 31.52
C GLY A 182 -9.61 4.89 30.08
N ALA A 183 -10.63 5.13 29.27
CA ALA A 183 -10.49 5.70 27.94
C ALA A 183 -10.80 7.21 27.93
N ILE A 184 -10.32 7.91 26.93
CA ILE A 184 -10.84 9.23 26.57
C ILE A 184 -12.16 9.00 25.84
N ASN A 185 -13.26 9.37 26.49
CA ASN A 185 -14.60 9.13 26.00
C ASN A 185 -15.13 10.39 25.29
N ILE A 186 -15.50 10.23 24.03
CA ILE A 186 -16.17 11.24 23.23
C ILE A 186 -17.63 10.86 23.11
N THR A 187 -18.54 11.77 23.45
CA THR A 187 -19.98 11.57 23.30
C THR A 187 -20.60 12.67 22.47
N SER A 188 -21.60 12.33 21.67
CA SER A 188 -22.36 13.27 20.85
C SER A 188 -23.81 13.28 21.33
N GLU A 189 -24.30 14.42 21.78
CA GLU A 189 -25.66 14.63 22.30
C GLU A 189 -26.27 15.83 21.59
N ALA A 190 -27.40 15.64 20.91
CA ALA A 190 -28.13 16.72 20.20
C ALA A 190 -27.26 17.54 19.21
N GLY A 191 -26.19 16.94 18.64
CA GLY A 191 -25.29 17.62 17.72
C GLY A 191 -24.11 18.31 18.40
N GLU A 192 -24.08 18.37 19.72
CA GLU A 192 -22.92 18.84 20.49
C GLU A 192 -22.02 17.66 20.86
N TYR A 193 -20.72 17.92 21.02
CA TYR A 193 -19.73 16.92 21.40
C TYR A 193 -19.21 17.22 22.80
N PHE A 194 -18.97 16.15 23.55
CA PHE A 194 -18.41 16.22 24.90
C PHE A 194 -17.21 15.26 24.98
N ILE A 195 -16.27 15.63 25.85
CA ILE A 195 -15.08 14.84 26.14
C ILE A 195 -14.96 14.60 27.64
N GLU A 196 -14.56 13.39 28.01
CA GLU A 196 -14.19 13.00 29.37
C GLU A 196 -12.85 12.23 29.29
N SER A 197 -11.86 12.68 30.05
CA SER A 197 -10.52 12.10 30.03
C SER A 197 -10.18 11.45 31.37
N PRO A 198 -9.54 10.26 31.38
CA PRO A 198 -9.00 9.67 32.60
C PRO A 198 -7.70 10.34 33.09
N PHE A 199 -7.27 11.39 32.41
CA PHE A 199 -6.06 12.15 32.69
C PHE A 199 -6.43 13.64 32.84
N ASP A 200 -5.71 14.35 33.72
CA ASP A 200 -5.71 15.79 33.65
C ASP A 200 -5.01 16.26 32.40
N ALA A 201 -5.67 17.11 31.62
CA ALA A 201 -5.16 17.60 30.35
C ALA A 201 -5.36 19.12 30.24
N GLN A 202 -4.68 19.70 29.29
CA GLN A 202 -4.89 21.09 28.87
C GLN A 202 -5.23 21.08 27.37
N PHE A 203 -5.96 22.12 26.95
CA PHE A 203 -6.16 22.32 25.52
C PHE A 203 -5.94 23.79 25.15
N THR A 204 -5.55 24.02 23.92
CA THR A 204 -5.40 25.35 23.33
C THR A 204 -6.28 25.45 22.10
N ILE A 205 -7.21 26.39 22.10
CA ILE A 205 -8.05 26.69 20.93
C ILE A 205 -7.16 27.30 19.85
N MET A 206 -7.01 26.64 18.72
CA MET A 206 -6.03 27.03 17.70
C MET A 206 -6.34 28.41 17.08
N SER A 207 -7.60 28.79 16.97
CA SER A 207 -8.02 30.07 16.37
C SER A 207 -7.81 31.29 17.27
N THR A 208 -7.99 31.14 18.57
CA THR A 208 -7.95 32.26 19.54
C THR A 208 -6.72 32.20 20.43
N GLN A 209 -5.97 31.11 20.42
CA GLN A 209 -4.84 30.84 21.32
C GLN A 209 -5.22 30.86 22.80
N GLN A 210 -6.50 30.68 23.08
CA GLN A 210 -6.99 30.58 24.45
C GLN A 210 -6.74 29.19 25.01
N ASN A 211 -6.27 29.13 26.27
CA ASN A 211 -6.02 27.86 26.93
C ASN A 211 -7.21 27.49 27.80
N GLY A 212 -7.53 26.22 27.85
CA GLY A 212 -8.51 25.63 28.75
C GLY A 212 -7.94 24.41 29.47
N ASN A 213 -8.63 23.95 30.50
CA ASN A 213 -8.27 22.77 31.26
C ASN A 213 -9.32 21.66 31.01
N LEU A 214 -8.87 20.44 30.90
CA LEU A 214 -9.70 19.23 30.89
C LEU A 214 -9.39 18.44 32.17
N PRO A 215 -10.14 18.65 33.26
CA PRO A 215 -9.92 17.93 34.50
C PRO A 215 -10.24 16.45 34.34
N LYS A 216 -9.49 15.62 35.04
CA LYS A 216 -9.67 14.17 35.06
C LYS A 216 -11.09 13.78 35.47
N ASP A 217 -11.67 12.82 34.76
CA ASP A 217 -12.99 12.21 35.01
C ASP A 217 -14.14 13.23 35.05
N VAL A 218 -13.99 14.38 34.35
CA VAL A 218 -15.01 15.40 34.23
C VAL A 218 -15.46 15.51 32.76
N LYS A 219 -16.74 15.27 32.53
CA LYS A 219 -17.37 15.50 31.22
C LYS A 219 -17.56 17.00 30.98
N GLN A 220 -17.03 17.47 29.84
CA GLN A 220 -17.18 18.88 29.41
C GLN A 220 -17.33 18.97 27.89
N PRO A 221 -17.77 20.13 27.36
CA PRO A 221 -17.84 20.33 25.92
C PRO A 221 -16.49 20.06 25.24
N LEU A 222 -16.53 19.37 24.10
CA LEU A 222 -15.37 19.13 23.25
C LEU A 222 -15.18 20.35 22.34
N GLU A 223 -14.07 21.06 22.53
CA GLU A 223 -13.68 22.15 21.66
C GLU A 223 -12.99 21.60 20.41
N LEU A 224 -13.68 21.59 19.27
CA LEU A 224 -13.11 21.19 17.99
C LEU A 224 -12.00 22.17 17.57
N ARG A 225 -11.04 21.68 16.78
CA ARG A 225 -9.86 22.44 16.32
C ARG A 225 -9.04 23.03 17.48
N SER A 226 -9.00 22.29 18.59
CA SER A 226 -8.19 22.60 19.76
C SER A 226 -7.13 21.53 19.95
N LEU A 227 -5.93 21.95 20.28
CA LEU A 227 -4.81 21.04 20.58
C LEU A 227 -4.95 20.58 22.02
N TYR A 228 -5.33 19.34 22.22
CA TYR A 228 -5.36 18.67 23.52
C TYR A 228 -3.99 18.08 23.85
N GLN A 229 -3.56 18.28 25.08
CA GLN A 229 -2.25 17.83 25.56
C GLN A 229 -2.43 17.02 26.84
N ILE A 230 -2.07 15.76 26.78
CA ILE A 230 -1.93 14.85 27.92
C ILE A 230 -0.47 14.43 28.04
N PRO A 231 -0.02 13.84 29.15
CA PRO A 231 1.35 13.41 29.29
C PRO A 231 1.79 12.47 28.16
N GLY A 232 2.76 12.93 27.35
CA GLY A 232 3.35 12.16 26.25
C GLY A 232 2.53 12.08 24.97
N PHE A 233 1.37 12.75 24.87
CA PHE A 233 0.55 12.69 23.68
C PHE A 233 -0.21 13.99 23.41
N GLN A 234 -0.26 14.39 22.13
CA GLN A 234 -1.00 15.57 21.66
C GLN A 234 -1.91 15.19 20.51
N PHE A 235 -3.14 15.69 20.55
CA PHE A 235 -4.13 15.38 19.51
C PHE A 235 -5.14 16.50 19.31
N VAL A 236 -5.79 16.46 18.15
CA VAL A 236 -6.83 17.42 17.74
C VAL A 236 -8.02 16.65 17.18
N PHE A 237 -9.23 17.07 17.49
CA PHE A 237 -10.44 16.74 16.75
C PHE A 237 -10.74 17.87 15.77
N PRO A 238 -10.41 17.73 14.47
CA PRO A 238 -10.45 18.85 13.53
C PRO A 238 -11.87 19.24 13.10
N GLU A 239 -12.81 18.30 13.16
CA GLU A 239 -14.14 18.43 12.58
C GLU A 239 -15.16 17.54 13.31
N PRO A 240 -16.47 17.82 13.13
CA PRO A 240 -17.52 16.94 13.62
C PRO A 240 -17.41 15.53 13.02
N ALA A 241 -18.07 14.56 13.66
CA ALA A 241 -18.11 13.19 13.15
C ALA A 241 -18.73 13.12 11.75
N LEU A 242 -18.10 12.36 10.88
CA LEU A 242 -18.47 12.13 9.49
C LEU A 242 -19.12 10.76 9.32
N ARG A 243 -19.98 10.62 8.31
CA ARG A 243 -20.46 9.31 7.86
C ARG A 243 -19.74 8.91 6.59
N GLY A 244 -19.30 7.65 6.52
CA GLY A 244 -18.60 7.16 5.36
C GLY A 244 -18.31 5.67 5.44
N VAL A 245 -17.63 5.21 4.38
CA VAL A 245 -17.13 3.84 4.24
C VAL A 245 -15.64 3.95 3.96
N PHE A 246 -14.85 3.06 4.54
CA PHE A 246 -13.44 2.94 4.18
C PHE A 246 -13.30 2.20 2.86
N GLU A 247 -12.65 2.83 1.92
CA GLU A 247 -12.37 2.29 0.58
C GLU A 247 -10.92 2.53 0.21
N ILE A 248 -10.44 1.76 -0.75
CA ILE A 248 -9.13 2.00 -1.36
C ILE A 248 -9.24 3.18 -2.32
N VAL A 249 -8.55 4.25 -2.01
CA VAL A 249 -8.52 5.51 -2.77
C VAL A 249 -7.10 5.81 -3.26
N ASP A 250 -6.99 6.68 -4.25
CA ASP A 250 -5.68 7.14 -4.72
C ASP A 250 -4.98 7.91 -3.60
N ALA A 251 -3.72 7.55 -3.33
CA ALA A 251 -2.94 8.18 -2.27
C ALA A 251 -2.48 9.59 -2.68
N GLU A 252 -2.51 10.50 -1.72
CA GLU A 252 -1.88 11.81 -1.87
C GLU A 252 -0.38 11.74 -1.50
N VAL A 253 0.42 12.69 -1.99
CA VAL A 253 1.88 12.75 -1.72
C VAL A 253 2.20 12.82 -0.21
N THR A 254 1.24 13.30 0.58
CA THR A 254 1.35 13.43 2.05
C THR A 254 1.00 12.15 2.80
N ASP A 255 0.39 11.16 2.14
CA ASP A 255 0.05 9.89 2.75
C ASP A 255 1.30 9.06 3.02
N ARG A 256 1.30 8.31 4.12
CA ARG A 256 2.45 7.54 4.57
C ARG A 256 2.33 6.06 4.30
N GLU A 257 1.12 5.57 4.30
CA GLU A 257 0.79 4.17 4.04
C GLU A 257 0.30 4.08 2.60
N ILE A 258 1.25 4.26 1.66
CA ILE A 258 0.99 4.14 0.23
C ILE A 258 1.38 2.71 -0.15
N GLU A 259 0.42 2.00 -0.70
CA GLU A 259 0.57 0.61 -1.13
C GLU A 259 0.01 0.43 -2.55
N ASP A 260 0.29 -0.72 -3.13
CA ASP A 260 -0.35 -1.13 -4.38
C ASP A 260 -1.44 -2.15 -4.06
N ALA A 261 -2.61 -2.02 -4.67
CA ALA A 261 -3.74 -2.91 -4.47
C ALA A 261 -3.97 -3.82 -5.68
N LEU A 262 -4.00 -5.12 -5.43
CA LEU A 262 -4.34 -6.15 -6.42
C LEU A 262 -5.72 -6.72 -6.10
N TYR A 263 -6.64 -6.64 -7.06
CA TYR A 263 -7.99 -7.21 -6.97
C TYR A 263 -8.07 -8.52 -7.74
N LEU A 264 -8.61 -9.53 -7.08
CA LEU A 264 -8.70 -10.90 -7.62
C LEU A 264 -10.12 -11.42 -7.52
N ASN A 265 -10.60 -12.06 -8.59
CA ASN A 265 -11.83 -12.85 -8.59
C ASN A 265 -11.51 -14.30 -8.22
N LEU A 266 -12.16 -14.81 -7.17
CA LEU A 266 -12.05 -16.18 -6.71
C LEU A 266 -13.37 -16.94 -6.99
N ASN A 267 -13.27 -18.03 -7.77
CA ASN A 267 -14.37 -18.93 -8.02
C ASN A 267 -14.02 -20.35 -7.50
N TYR A 268 -14.94 -20.97 -6.77
CA TYR A 268 -14.74 -22.30 -6.16
C TYR A 268 -16.04 -23.10 -6.07
#